data_2a84669e578b5d3ecfa9959c496106a5
#
_entry.id   2a84669e578b5d3ecfa9959c496106a5
#
_cell.length_a   1.000
_cell.length_b   1.000
_cell.length_c   1.000
_cell.angle_alpha   90.00
_cell.angle_beta   90.00
_cell.angle_gamma   90.00
#
_symmetry.space_group_name_H-M   'P 1'
#
loop_
_entity.id
_entity.type
_entity.pdbx_description
1 polymer ?
#
loop_
_entity_poly.entity_id
_entity_poly.type
_entity_poly.pdbx_seq_one_letter_code
_entity_poly.pdbx_strand_id
1 'polypeptide(L)'
;MKNIKILTGSFLLFMLLSSFYQAQTLEGKWEYAGDIFDGKKEGAPKEYALQRKYSQAHFEAYVIQKGYMPEMYETGDYQLTADTCLEVQTFSNQDSKLLNIPIHYHYTINNDTLTLKGILPNGEHVEEYWKRLK
;
A
#
# COMPACT_ATOMS: atom_id res chain seq x y z
N MET A 1 66.20 -21.18 26.51
CA MET A 1 64.89 -20.58 26.82
C MET A 1 64.22 -20.13 25.55
N LYS A 2 63.19 -20.81 25.12
CA LYS A 2 62.44 -20.43 23.94
C LYS A 2 61.35 -19.44 24.34
N ASN A 3 61.41 -18.20 23.83
CA ASN A 3 60.37 -17.21 24.03
C ASN A 3 59.18 -17.55 23.13
N ILE A 4 58.12 -17.97 23.74
CA ILE A 4 56.83 -18.15 23.06
C ILE A 4 56.19 -16.79 22.95
N LYS A 5 56.19 -16.25 21.72
CA LYS A 5 55.39 -15.05 21.39
C LYS A 5 53.94 -15.50 21.26
N ILE A 6 53.13 -15.12 22.23
CA ILE A 6 51.68 -15.28 22.14
C ILE A 6 51.16 -14.24 21.16
N LEU A 7 50.76 -14.73 19.99
CA LEU A 7 50.08 -13.90 18.99
C LEU A 7 48.65 -13.72 19.47
N THR A 8 48.33 -12.58 20.07
CA THR A 8 46.97 -12.20 20.36
C THR A 8 46.27 -11.85 19.04
N GLY A 9 45.62 -12.86 18.49
CA GLY A 9 44.74 -12.61 17.35
C GLY A 9 43.55 -11.79 17.80
N SER A 10 43.52 -10.54 17.38
CA SER A 10 42.31 -9.70 17.51
C SER A 10 41.23 -10.31 16.64
N PHE A 11 40.29 -10.99 17.28
CA PHE A 11 39.08 -11.47 16.61
C PHE A 11 38.16 -10.27 16.40
N LEU A 12 38.31 -9.63 15.22
CA LEU A 12 37.40 -8.60 14.78
C LEU A 12 36.06 -9.26 14.49
N LEU A 13 35.17 -9.22 15.48
CA LEU A 13 33.79 -9.61 15.32
C LEU A 13 33.13 -8.61 14.36
N PHE A 14 33.15 -8.93 13.08
CA PHE A 14 32.32 -8.25 12.09
C PHE A 14 30.86 -8.59 12.47
N MET A 15 30.22 -7.73 13.27
CA MET A 15 28.78 -7.71 13.35
C MET A 15 28.28 -7.27 11.98
N LEU A 16 27.94 -8.24 11.16
CA LEU A 16 27.07 -8.03 10.02
C LEU A 16 25.74 -7.54 10.58
N LEU A 17 25.59 -6.23 10.66
CA LEU A 17 24.28 -5.62 10.78
C LEU A 17 23.57 -5.91 9.46
N SER A 18 23.03 -7.13 9.35
CA SER A 18 22.00 -7.40 8.39
C SER A 18 20.83 -6.51 8.80
N SER A 19 20.76 -5.32 8.20
CA SER A 19 19.57 -4.53 8.22
C SER A 19 18.49 -5.41 7.56
N PHE A 20 17.63 -5.99 8.40
CA PHE A 20 16.43 -6.65 7.94
C PHE A 20 15.60 -5.56 7.26
N TYR A 21 15.71 -5.49 5.94
CA TYR A 21 14.84 -4.67 5.13
C TYR A 21 13.47 -5.36 5.19
N GLN A 22 12.63 -4.92 6.12
CA GLN A 22 11.27 -5.41 6.20
C GLN A 22 10.55 -4.88 4.97
N ALA A 23 10.23 -5.77 4.02
CA ALA A 23 9.45 -5.40 2.86
C ALA A 23 8.14 -4.75 3.32
N GLN A 24 7.82 -3.57 2.78
CA GLN A 24 6.55 -2.91 3.06
C GLN A 24 5.40 -3.78 2.56
N THR A 25 4.35 -3.89 3.33
CA THR A 25 3.14 -4.63 2.99
C THR A 25 1.94 -3.73 3.06
N LEU A 26 0.99 -3.96 2.16
CA LEU A 26 -0.32 -3.32 2.21
C LEU A 26 -1.30 -4.06 3.12
N GLU A 27 -0.97 -5.27 3.57
CA GLU A 27 -1.89 -6.08 4.37
C GLU A 27 -2.45 -5.32 5.57
N GLY A 28 -3.76 -5.44 5.75
CA GLY A 28 -4.51 -4.74 6.80
C GLY A 28 -5.64 -3.90 6.23
N LYS A 29 -6.16 -3.02 7.08
CA LYS A 29 -7.27 -2.14 6.73
C LYS A 29 -6.79 -0.70 6.61
N TRP A 30 -7.32 -0.03 5.60
CA TRP A 30 -7.01 1.36 5.27
C TRP A 30 -8.29 2.14 5.05
N GLU A 31 -8.30 3.40 5.46
CA GLU A 31 -9.42 4.31 5.24
C GLU A 31 -9.01 5.43 4.29
N TYR A 32 -9.86 5.67 3.30
CA TYR A 32 -9.67 6.73 2.32
C TYR A 32 -9.63 8.11 3.00
N ALA A 33 -8.58 8.87 2.70
CA ALA A 33 -8.31 10.17 3.30
C ALA A 33 -8.38 11.34 2.31
N GLY A 34 -8.70 11.06 1.06
CA GLY A 34 -8.80 12.06 0.01
C GLY A 34 -7.96 11.72 -1.21
N ASP A 35 -8.03 12.58 -2.22
CA ASP A 35 -7.28 12.42 -3.46
C ASP A 35 -6.93 13.77 -4.10
N ILE A 36 -6.09 13.69 -5.11
CA ILE A 36 -5.89 14.71 -6.12
C ILE A 36 -6.20 14.06 -7.47
N PHE A 37 -7.27 14.48 -8.10
CA PHE A 37 -7.71 13.95 -9.38
C PHE A 37 -7.57 15.03 -10.44
N ASP A 38 -6.68 14.77 -11.40
CA ASP A 38 -6.37 15.68 -12.51
C ASP A 38 -6.08 17.12 -12.04
N GLY A 39 -5.31 17.22 -10.92
CA GLY A 39 -4.95 18.48 -10.28
C GLY A 39 -5.99 19.05 -9.30
N LYS A 40 -7.17 18.45 -9.21
CA LYS A 40 -8.21 18.87 -8.28
C LYS A 40 -8.16 18.05 -6.99
N LYS A 41 -7.97 18.74 -5.86
CA LYS A 41 -7.90 18.12 -4.53
C LYS A 41 -9.30 17.96 -3.94
N GLU A 42 -9.59 16.75 -3.46
CA GLU A 42 -10.81 16.42 -2.72
C GLU A 42 -10.47 15.70 -1.42
N GLY A 43 -11.23 16.00 -0.36
CA GLY A 43 -11.13 15.31 0.92
C GLY A 43 -11.99 14.04 0.96
N ALA A 44 -11.84 13.27 2.05
CA ALA A 44 -12.69 12.11 2.29
C ALA A 44 -14.16 12.52 2.47
N PRO A 45 -15.11 11.64 2.10
CA PRO A 45 -16.53 11.88 2.40
C PRO A 45 -16.76 12.07 3.89
N LYS A 46 -17.73 12.91 4.26
CA LYS A 46 -18.04 13.21 5.67
C LYS A 46 -19.14 12.31 6.25
N GLU A 47 -20.04 11.83 5.40
CA GLU A 47 -21.23 11.07 5.83
C GLU A 47 -21.00 9.56 5.84
N TYR A 48 -19.94 9.09 5.20
CA TYR A 48 -19.54 7.68 5.16
C TYR A 48 -18.03 7.58 5.02
N ALA A 49 -17.48 6.42 5.32
CA ALA A 49 -16.08 6.11 5.09
C ALA A 49 -15.94 5.10 3.96
N LEU A 50 -14.87 5.23 3.21
CA LEU A 50 -14.42 4.21 2.27
C LEU A 50 -13.23 3.48 2.88
N GLN A 51 -13.32 2.16 2.98
CA GLN A 51 -12.26 1.33 3.56
C GLN A 51 -11.84 0.26 2.57
N ARG A 52 -10.55 -0.02 2.53
CA ARG A 52 -9.96 -1.16 1.83
C ARG A 52 -9.34 -2.13 2.82
N LYS A 53 -9.58 -3.40 2.59
CA LYS A 53 -8.91 -4.50 3.26
C LYS A 53 -7.99 -5.20 2.26
N TYR A 54 -6.69 -5.11 2.50
CA TYR A 54 -5.69 -5.81 1.72
C TYR A 54 -5.30 -7.11 2.40
N SER A 55 -5.37 -8.20 1.69
CA SER A 55 -4.73 -9.47 2.01
C SER A 55 -3.44 -9.63 1.20
N GLN A 56 -2.86 -10.82 1.11
CA GLN A 56 -1.55 -10.99 0.49
C GLN A 56 -1.49 -10.58 -1.00
N ALA A 57 -2.55 -10.85 -1.78
CA ALA A 57 -2.58 -10.57 -3.21
C ALA A 57 -3.94 -10.04 -3.68
N HIS A 58 -4.81 -9.68 -2.76
CA HIS A 58 -6.19 -9.35 -3.03
C HIS A 58 -6.65 -8.19 -2.16
N PHE A 59 -7.59 -7.39 -2.65
CA PHE A 59 -8.22 -6.35 -1.87
C PHE A 59 -9.74 -6.36 -2.01
N GLU A 60 -10.39 -5.91 -0.97
CA GLU A 60 -11.83 -5.67 -0.90
C GLU A 60 -12.07 -4.25 -0.42
N ALA A 61 -13.01 -3.56 -1.04
CA ALA A 61 -13.34 -2.19 -0.69
C ALA A 61 -14.80 -2.08 -0.26
N TYR A 62 -15.02 -1.32 0.80
CA TYR A 62 -16.31 -1.22 1.49
C TYR A 62 -16.72 0.23 1.71
N VAL A 63 -18.01 0.48 1.60
CA VAL A 63 -18.66 1.68 2.16
C VAL A 63 -19.06 1.36 3.60
N ILE A 64 -18.61 2.20 4.53
CA ILE A 64 -18.92 2.10 5.94
C ILE A 64 -19.78 3.30 6.33
N GLN A 65 -21.00 3.04 6.74
CA GLN A 65 -21.96 4.08 7.13
C GLN A 65 -22.65 3.70 8.44
N LYS A 66 -22.75 4.67 9.36
CA LYS A 66 -23.39 4.45 10.66
C LYS A 66 -24.84 3.98 10.49
N GLY A 67 -25.18 2.89 11.17
CA GLY A 67 -26.54 2.30 11.15
C GLY A 67 -26.78 1.33 10.01
N TYR A 68 -25.79 1.09 9.15
CA TYR A 68 -25.86 0.16 8.03
C TYR A 68 -24.75 -0.89 8.12
N MET A 69 -24.99 -2.06 7.56
CA MET A 69 -23.94 -3.05 7.38
C MET A 69 -22.92 -2.56 6.34
N PRO A 70 -21.63 -2.91 6.49
CA PRO A 70 -20.64 -2.63 5.46
C PRO A 70 -21.07 -3.16 4.10
N GLU A 71 -20.97 -2.34 3.07
CA GLU A 71 -21.31 -2.71 1.70
C GLU A 71 -20.05 -2.79 0.85
N MET A 72 -19.79 -3.96 0.29
CA MET A 72 -18.65 -4.15 -0.63
C MET A 72 -18.98 -3.53 -1.97
N TYR A 73 -18.14 -2.60 -2.45
CA TYR A 73 -18.36 -1.95 -3.72
C TYR A 73 -17.33 -2.30 -4.79
N GLU A 74 -16.19 -2.85 -4.39
CA GLU A 74 -15.09 -3.17 -5.30
C GLU A 74 -14.23 -4.30 -4.72
N THR A 75 -13.73 -5.16 -5.58
CA THR A 75 -12.65 -6.09 -5.26
C THR A 75 -11.64 -6.13 -6.39
N GLY A 76 -10.45 -6.57 -6.09
CA GLY A 76 -9.40 -6.73 -7.08
C GLY A 76 -8.19 -7.49 -6.57
N ASP A 77 -7.25 -7.66 -7.46
CA ASP A 77 -5.96 -8.27 -7.19
C ASP A 77 -4.86 -7.23 -7.28
N TYR A 78 -3.76 -7.43 -6.58
CA TYR A 78 -2.62 -6.54 -6.63
C TYR A 78 -1.29 -7.28 -6.51
N GLN A 79 -0.25 -6.67 -7.05
CA GLN A 79 1.13 -7.13 -6.92
C GLN A 79 2.02 -5.93 -6.57
N LEU A 80 2.93 -6.13 -5.63
CA LEU A 80 3.91 -5.11 -5.25
C LEU A 80 5.28 -5.43 -5.80
N THR A 81 5.95 -4.39 -6.30
CA THR A 81 7.41 -4.32 -6.42
C THR A 81 7.96 -3.41 -5.32
N ALA A 82 9.22 -2.98 -5.42
CA ALA A 82 9.80 -2.05 -4.44
C ALA A 82 9.06 -0.71 -4.35
N ASP A 83 8.52 -0.21 -5.46
CA ASP A 83 7.92 1.13 -5.60
C ASP A 83 6.61 1.15 -6.38
N THR A 84 6.21 0.04 -6.97
CA THR A 84 5.03 -0.06 -7.83
C THR A 84 4.01 -1.02 -7.28
N CYS A 85 2.75 -0.60 -7.28
CA CYS A 85 1.58 -1.42 -7.01
C CYS A 85 0.80 -1.59 -8.31
N LEU A 86 0.76 -2.81 -8.83
CA LEU A 86 -0.10 -3.16 -9.95
C LEU A 86 -1.45 -3.59 -9.40
N GLU A 87 -2.51 -2.89 -9.73
CA GLU A 87 -3.87 -3.24 -9.33
C GLU A 87 -4.73 -3.61 -10.55
N VAL A 88 -5.58 -4.61 -10.36
CA VAL A 88 -6.60 -5.00 -11.34
C VAL A 88 -7.93 -5.12 -10.60
N GLN A 89 -8.88 -4.26 -10.95
CA GLN A 89 -10.25 -4.37 -10.44
C GLN A 89 -10.93 -5.58 -11.09
N THR A 90 -11.41 -6.51 -10.28
CA THR A 90 -12.08 -7.73 -10.75
C THR A 90 -13.59 -7.72 -10.56
N PHE A 91 -14.08 -6.86 -9.70
CA PHE A 91 -15.51 -6.67 -9.44
C PHE A 91 -15.78 -5.21 -9.05
N SER A 92 -16.92 -4.70 -9.48
CA SER A 92 -17.49 -3.42 -9.04
C SER A 92 -19.02 -3.56 -8.99
N ASN A 93 -19.64 -3.04 -7.93
CA ASN A 93 -21.10 -2.99 -7.83
C ASN A 93 -21.71 -1.84 -8.65
N GLN A 94 -20.89 -1.03 -9.30
CA GLN A 94 -21.28 0.06 -10.19
C GLN A 94 -20.63 -0.13 -11.56
N ASP A 95 -21.12 0.57 -12.56
CA ASP A 95 -20.48 0.59 -13.88
C ASP A 95 -19.04 1.11 -13.74
N SER A 96 -18.09 0.30 -14.14
CA SER A 96 -16.67 0.63 -14.07
C SER A 96 -16.00 0.46 -15.42
N LYS A 97 -15.28 1.49 -15.84
CA LYS A 97 -14.43 1.43 -17.04
C LYS A 97 -13.05 0.84 -16.75
N LEU A 98 -12.77 0.53 -15.49
CA LEU A 98 -11.48 -0.01 -15.05
C LEU A 98 -11.50 -1.53 -14.84
N LEU A 99 -12.65 -2.17 -15.00
CA LEU A 99 -12.79 -3.61 -14.78
C LEU A 99 -11.84 -4.40 -15.66
N ASN A 100 -11.03 -5.26 -15.03
CA ASN A 100 -10.00 -6.09 -15.65
C ASN A 100 -8.90 -5.32 -16.40
N ILE A 101 -8.73 -4.04 -16.13
CA ILE A 101 -7.67 -3.22 -16.70
C ILE A 101 -6.55 -3.02 -15.67
N PRO A 102 -5.31 -3.47 -15.95
CA PRO A 102 -4.19 -3.25 -15.05
C PRO A 102 -3.84 -1.77 -14.92
N ILE A 103 -3.69 -1.29 -13.70
CA ILE A 103 -3.24 0.07 -13.42
C ILE A 103 -1.96 -0.01 -12.59
N HIS A 104 -0.92 0.67 -13.05
CA HIS A 104 0.36 0.76 -12.37
C HIS A 104 0.38 2.02 -11.50
N TYR A 105 0.36 1.82 -10.18
CA TYR A 105 0.54 2.92 -9.24
C TYR A 105 1.97 2.93 -8.73
N HIS A 106 2.56 4.10 -8.64
CA HIS A 106 3.69 4.33 -7.76
C HIS A 106 3.13 4.46 -6.34
N TYR A 107 3.65 3.69 -5.38
CA TYR A 107 3.15 3.74 -4.01
C TYR A 107 4.25 4.09 -3.02
N THR A 108 3.85 4.77 -1.96
CA THR A 108 4.67 5.00 -0.78
C THR A 108 3.83 4.77 0.48
N ILE A 109 4.48 4.30 1.53
CA ILE A 109 3.89 4.23 2.87
C ILE A 109 4.78 5.06 3.79
N ASN A 110 4.21 6.09 4.39
CA ASN A 110 4.92 6.98 5.29
C ASN A 110 3.98 7.37 6.45
N ASN A 111 4.39 7.10 7.69
CA ASN A 111 3.61 7.38 8.90
C ASN A 111 2.16 6.86 8.82
N ASP A 112 2.01 5.58 8.45
CA ASP A 112 0.71 4.93 8.27
C ASP A 112 -0.19 5.58 7.21
N THR A 113 0.38 6.36 6.31
CA THR A 113 -0.30 6.88 5.12
C THR A 113 0.23 6.19 3.87
N LEU A 114 -0.67 5.51 3.17
CA LEU A 114 -0.43 4.96 1.84
C LEU A 114 -0.80 6.02 0.81
N THR A 115 0.13 6.33 -0.08
CA THR A 115 -0.12 7.17 -1.25
C THR A 115 -0.01 6.32 -2.51
N LEU A 116 -1.04 6.36 -3.35
CA LEU A 116 -1.08 5.70 -4.65
C LEU A 116 -1.14 6.76 -5.75
N LYS A 117 -0.12 6.80 -6.60
CA LYS A 117 -0.03 7.72 -7.73
C LYS A 117 -0.08 6.98 -9.06
N GLY A 118 -0.97 7.37 -9.95
CA GLY A 118 -1.08 6.70 -11.24
C GLY A 118 -1.68 7.57 -12.33
N ILE A 119 -1.67 7.02 -13.53
CA ILE A 119 -2.33 7.56 -14.71
C ILE A 119 -3.35 6.53 -15.17
N LEU A 120 -4.61 6.95 -15.21
CA LEU A 120 -5.70 6.10 -15.68
C LEU A 120 -5.66 5.91 -17.20
N PRO A 121 -6.35 4.88 -17.75
CA PRO A 121 -6.33 4.62 -19.19
C PRO A 121 -6.75 5.80 -20.08
N ASN A 122 -7.59 6.69 -19.56
CA ASN A 122 -8.01 7.91 -20.26
C ASN A 122 -7.00 9.08 -20.16
N GLY A 123 -5.84 8.86 -19.51
CA GLY A 123 -4.82 9.87 -19.32
C GLY A 123 -4.97 10.75 -18.08
N GLU A 124 -6.02 10.57 -17.29
CA GLU A 124 -6.22 11.32 -16.06
C GLU A 124 -5.23 10.91 -14.98
N HIS A 125 -4.68 11.89 -14.27
CA HIS A 125 -3.75 11.68 -13.17
C HIS A 125 -4.51 11.53 -11.87
N VAL A 126 -4.16 10.52 -11.08
CA VAL A 126 -4.77 10.29 -9.76
C VAL A 126 -3.69 10.12 -8.70
N GLU A 127 -3.93 10.69 -7.54
CA GLU A 127 -3.12 10.51 -6.35
C GLU A 127 -4.07 10.32 -5.17
N GLU A 128 -4.10 9.10 -4.63
CA GLU A 128 -5.00 8.73 -3.52
C GLU A 128 -4.23 8.60 -2.23
N TYR A 129 -4.88 8.98 -1.14
CA TYR A 129 -4.35 8.88 0.22
C TYR A 129 -5.22 7.96 1.07
N TRP A 130 -4.58 7.00 1.69
CA TRP A 130 -5.23 6.02 2.57
C TRP A 130 -4.50 5.97 3.90
N LYS A 131 -5.26 5.99 5.00
CA LYS A 131 -4.69 5.87 6.34
C LYS A 131 -4.91 4.49 6.91
N ARG A 132 -3.85 3.91 7.47
CA ARG A 132 -3.91 2.60 8.12
C ARG A 132 -4.82 2.67 9.34
N LEU A 133 -5.76 1.75 9.43
CA LEU A 133 -6.58 1.53 10.62
C LEU A 133 -5.88 0.54 11.55
N LYS A 134 -5.97 0.82 12.81
CA LYS A 134 -5.40 -0.03 13.87
C LYS A 134 -6.44 -0.97 14.46
#